data_f77fd0906e462807d71ff89e875c7bb0
#
_entry.id   f77fd0906e462807d71ff89e875c7bb0
#
_cell.length_a   1.000
_cell.length_b   1.000
_cell.length_c   1.000
_cell.angle_alpha   90.00
_cell.angle_beta   90.00
_cell.angle_gamma   90.00
#
_symmetry.space_group_name_H-M   'P 1'
#
loop_
_entity.id
_entity.type
_entity.pdbx_description
1 polymer ?
#
loop_
_entity_poly.entity_id
_entity_poly.type
_entity_poly.pdbx_seq_one_letter_code
_entity_poly.pdbx_strand_id
1 'polypeptide(L)'
;MIFHSNLEINTYKLALSASFFIQVSCFFLFEIDRKITILPLDFICYIKIIMDTARFAGKKIAILGFGLEGKSTLNFLLENNFAFESLTVLDMNPTSVSTPGIVVHSGQDYLAHLDEFDVIFKSAGVPYSPELLAQKDKILTQMQFFFQNYKGKVIAITASKGKSTMSALVYSMLKDAGFNTKLVGNIGNPVLEEIDFDQEYDFVVAEMSSFMLEDLHPHTYISVLGHLFPVHMDWHGSIDAYYQAKFNILQNAEHNFILAKTAQDFDLSQKYHNIHTYGIDGETSRNHGYFIHNLQELFPTEDRILP
;
A
#
# COMPACT_ATOMS: atom_id res chain seq x y z
N MET A 1 17.38 -43.20 -19.58
CA MET A 1 18.66 -42.88 -18.89
C MET A 1 18.34 -41.69 -17.99
N ILE A 2 18.12 -41.99 -16.71
CA ILE A 2 17.64 -41.03 -15.70
C ILE A 2 18.90 -40.46 -15.04
N PHE A 3 19.14 -39.15 -15.19
CA PHE A 3 20.16 -38.44 -14.40
C PHE A 3 19.54 -37.87 -13.15
N HIS A 4 19.79 -38.49 -12.01
CA HIS A 4 19.64 -37.83 -10.70
C HIS A 4 20.92 -37.03 -10.46
N SER A 5 20.83 -35.72 -10.39
CA SER A 5 21.88 -34.88 -9.84
C SER A 5 21.37 -34.30 -8.50
N ASN A 6 22.00 -34.78 -7.42
CA ASN A 6 21.90 -34.17 -6.09
C ASN A 6 22.49 -32.76 -6.17
N LEU A 7 21.66 -31.75 -5.95
CA LEU A 7 22.12 -30.38 -5.69
C LEU A 7 22.33 -30.22 -4.19
N GLU A 8 23.58 -30.16 -3.76
CA GLU A 8 23.96 -29.65 -2.45
C GLU A 8 23.72 -28.14 -2.42
N ILE A 9 22.80 -27.67 -1.57
CA ILE A 9 22.54 -26.26 -1.34
C ILE A 9 23.62 -25.75 -0.39
N ASN A 10 24.61 -25.06 -0.93
CA ASN A 10 25.59 -24.33 -0.15
C ASN A 10 25.04 -22.92 0.16
N THR A 11 24.83 -22.61 1.43
CA THR A 11 24.40 -21.29 1.91
C THR A 11 25.50 -20.26 1.72
N TYR A 12 25.42 -19.45 0.66
CA TYR A 12 26.30 -18.30 0.48
C TYR A 12 25.54 -16.99 0.83
N LYS A 13 26.21 -16.13 1.60
CA LYS A 13 25.79 -14.73 1.80
C LYS A 13 25.80 -14.00 0.48
N LEU A 14 24.62 -13.64 -0.02
CA LEU A 14 24.45 -12.87 -1.25
C LEU A 14 24.57 -11.37 -0.95
N ALA A 15 25.66 -10.76 -1.41
CA ALA A 15 25.73 -9.32 -1.63
C ALA A 15 25.35 -9.05 -3.09
N LEU A 16 24.13 -8.55 -3.34
CA LEU A 16 23.63 -8.26 -4.68
C LEU A 16 23.97 -6.82 -5.09
N SER A 17 24.86 -6.66 -6.07
CA SER A 17 24.90 -5.45 -6.89
C SER A 17 24.05 -5.70 -8.14
N ALA A 18 22.95 -4.99 -8.28
CA ALA A 18 22.01 -5.13 -9.40
C ALA A 18 22.55 -4.38 -10.63
N SER A 19 22.89 -5.09 -11.67
CA SER A 19 23.01 -4.50 -13.00
C SER A 19 22.57 -5.51 -14.08
N PHE A 20 21.58 -5.07 -14.85
CA PHE A 20 21.04 -5.64 -16.08
C PHE A 20 20.09 -6.84 -15.98
N PHE A 21 18.80 -6.54 -16.30
CA PHE A 21 17.76 -7.51 -16.63
C PHE A 21 17.62 -7.64 -18.15
N ILE A 22 17.68 -8.87 -18.67
CA ILE A 22 17.24 -9.20 -20.03
C ILE A 22 16.06 -10.16 -19.90
N GLN A 23 14.90 -9.74 -20.37
CA GLN A 23 13.69 -10.57 -20.40
C GLN A 23 13.70 -11.43 -21.66
N VAL A 24 13.78 -12.75 -21.51
CA VAL A 24 13.54 -13.71 -22.56
C VAL A 24 12.42 -14.63 -22.10
N SER A 25 11.37 -14.74 -22.88
CA SER A 25 10.11 -15.47 -22.64
C SER A 25 10.23 -16.60 -21.59
N CYS A 26 9.68 -16.41 -20.42
CA CYS A 26 9.58 -17.36 -19.30
C CYS A 26 10.82 -17.59 -18.42
N PHE A 27 11.93 -16.85 -18.61
CA PHE A 27 13.13 -17.00 -17.78
C PHE A 27 13.81 -15.64 -17.57
N PHE A 28 14.35 -15.40 -16.37
CA PHE A 28 15.22 -14.27 -16.10
C PHE A 28 16.67 -14.74 -15.99
N LEU A 29 17.59 -13.95 -16.55
CA LEU A 29 19.02 -14.19 -16.50
C LEU A 29 19.66 -13.36 -15.41
N PHE A 30 20.33 -13.99 -14.46
CA PHE A 30 21.13 -13.32 -13.44
C PHE A 30 22.60 -13.64 -13.65
N GLU A 31 23.45 -12.63 -13.57
CA GLU A 31 24.89 -12.81 -13.55
C GLU A 31 25.37 -12.81 -12.09
N ILE A 32 25.75 -13.98 -11.58
CA ILE A 32 26.36 -14.15 -10.26
C ILE A 32 27.77 -14.70 -10.49
N ASP A 33 28.79 -13.96 -10.06
CA ASP A 33 30.20 -14.33 -10.20
C ASP A 33 30.62 -14.75 -11.62
N ARG A 34 30.18 -14.00 -12.66
CA ARG A 34 30.45 -14.24 -14.08
C ARG A 34 29.85 -15.53 -14.65
N LYS A 35 28.88 -16.12 -13.97
CA LYS A 35 28.07 -17.23 -14.51
C LYS A 35 26.63 -16.75 -14.71
N ILE A 36 26.12 -17.00 -15.90
CA ILE A 36 24.71 -16.72 -16.21
C ILE A 36 23.90 -17.90 -15.68
N THR A 37 23.02 -17.62 -14.72
CA THR A 37 22.09 -18.62 -14.17
C THR A 37 20.67 -18.28 -14.65
N ILE A 38 20.01 -19.27 -15.27
CA ILE A 38 18.62 -19.16 -15.72
C ILE A 38 17.75 -19.69 -14.59
N LEU A 39 16.90 -18.81 -14.02
CA LEU A 39 15.94 -19.20 -12.99
C LEU A 39 14.53 -19.29 -13.59
N PRO A 40 13.74 -20.33 -13.26
CA PRO A 40 12.33 -20.41 -13.62
C PRO A 40 11.53 -19.25 -13.02
N LEU A 41 10.42 -18.85 -13.66
CA LEU A 41 9.56 -17.77 -13.20
C LEU A 41 9.06 -17.97 -11.76
N ASP A 42 8.74 -19.22 -11.42
CA ASP A 42 8.28 -19.62 -10.08
C ASP A 42 9.33 -19.35 -8.98
N PHE A 43 10.62 -19.43 -9.34
CA PHE A 43 11.72 -19.16 -8.41
C PHE A 43 11.90 -17.65 -8.15
N ILE A 44 11.50 -16.81 -9.10
CA ILE A 44 11.56 -15.34 -8.96
C ILE A 44 10.48 -14.84 -8.04
N CYS A 45 9.25 -15.37 -8.12
CA CYS A 45 8.19 -15.10 -7.15
C CYS A 45 8.63 -15.51 -5.74
N TYR A 46 9.25 -16.68 -5.62
CA TYR A 46 9.77 -17.16 -4.33
C TYR A 46 10.91 -16.27 -3.78
N ILE A 47 11.82 -15.79 -4.63
CA ILE A 47 12.87 -14.83 -4.23
C ILE A 47 12.26 -13.49 -3.81
N LYS A 48 11.22 -13.01 -4.49
CA LYS A 48 10.56 -11.75 -4.14
C LYS A 48 9.94 -11.81 -2.75
N ILE A 49 9.22 -12.89 -2.43
CA ILE A 49 8.66 -13.12 -1.08
C ILE A 49 9.79 -13.25 -0.04
N ILE A 50 10.85 -14.00 -0.35
CA ILE A 50 12.00 -14.17 0.55
C ILE A 50 12.70 -12.82 0.80
N MET A 51 12.84 -11.94 -0.19
CA MET A 51 13.48 -10.64 0.00
C MET A 51 12.68 -9.74 0.93
N ASP A 52 11.36 -9.71 0.80
CA ASP A 52 10.50 -8.88 1.67
C ASP A 52 10.45 -9.39 3.11
N THR A 53 10.45 -10.70 3.30
CA THR A 53 10.55 -11.29 4.65
C THR A 53 11.95 -11.15 5.24
N ALA A 54 13.01 -11.20 4.41
CA ALA A 54 14.40 -11.13 4.85
C ALA A 54 14.76 -9.81 5.56
N ARG A 55 14.11 -8.70 5.20
CA ARG A 55 14.34 -7.39 5.88
C ARG A 55 13.91 -7.39 7.35
N PHE A 56 13.04 -8.32 7.75
CA PHE A 56 12.57 -8.49 9.13
C PHE A 56 13.36 -9.56 9.90
N ALA A 57 14.25 -10.31 9.22
CA ALA A 57 15.00 -11.39 9.83
C ALA A 57 15.87 -10.88 10.99
N GLY A 58 15.68 -11.50 12.17
CA GLY A 58 16.38 -11.12 13.39
C GLY A 58 16.00 -9.75 13.96
N LYS A 59 14.89 -9.17 13.52
CA LYS A 59 14.38 -7.87 14.00
C LYS A 59 13.39 -8.05 15.14
N LYS A 60 13.41 -7.10 16.08
CA LYS A 60 12.40 -6.92 17.10
C LYS A 60 11.27 -6.07 16.54
N ILE A 61 10.10 -6.66 16.40
CA ILE A 61 8.94 -6.01 15.79
C ILE A 61 7.90 -5.66 16.84
N ALA A 62 7.40 -4.42 16.79
CA ALA A 62 6.21 -4.01 17.54
C ALA A 62 5.02 -3.86 16.61
N ILE A 63 3.82 -4.27 17.05
CA ILE A 63 2.54 -3.92 16.47
C ILE A 63 1.85 -2.92 17.39
N LEU A 64 1.72 -1.69 16.96
CA LEU A 64 1.20 -0.58 17.74
C LEU A 64 -0.26 -0.27 17.34
N GLY A 65 -1.18 -0.46 18.30
CA GLY A 65 -2.61 -0.45 18.10
C GLY A 65 -3.15 -1.81 17.62
N PHE A 66 -3.84 -2.54 18.52
CA PHE A 66 -4.29 -3.91 18.28
C PHE A 66 -5.79 -4.02 17.98
N GLY A 67 -6.30 -3.05 17.21
CA GLY A 67 -7.62 -3.11 16.57
C GLY A 67 -7.65 -4.10 15.40
N LEU A 68 -8.53 -3.86 14.43
CA LEU A 68 -8.63 -4.71 13.23
C LEU A 68 -7.31 -4.74 12.45
N GLU A 69 -6.71 -3.57 12.21
CA GLU A 69 -5.47 -3.44 11.46
C GLU A 69 -4.28 -4.13 12.17
N GLY A 70 -4.13 -3.95 13.49
CA GLY A 70 -3.06 -4.61 14.25
C GLY A 70 -3.20 -6.13 14.27
N LYS A 71 -4.42 -6.66 14.38
CA LYS A 71 -4.70 -8.10 14.31
C LYS A 71 -4.38 -8.65 12.92
N SER A 72 -4.76 -7.93 11.89
CA SER A 72 -4.44 -8.26 10.50
C SER A 72 -2.92 -8.30 10.28
N THR A 73 -2.18 -7.32 10.82
CA THR A 73 -0.71 -7.31 10.76
C THR A 73 -0.11 -8.54 11.45
N LEU A 74 -0.60 -8.89 12.64
CA LEU A 74 -0.14 -10.08 13.35
C LEU A 74 -0.35 -11.35 12.53
N ASN A 75 -1.56 -11.56 12.04
CA ASN A 75 -1.91 -12.73 11.23
C ASN A 75 -1.03 -12.80 9.96
N PHE A 76 -0.88 -11.69 9.25
CA PHE A 76 -0.06 -11.61 8.06
C PHE A 76 1.40 -12.01 8.31
N LEU A 77 2.01 -11.49 9.38
CA LEU A 77 3.40 -11.82 9.73
C LEU A 77 3.59 -13.30 10.08
N LEU A 78 2.61 -13.90 10.76
CA LEU A 78 2.64 -15.31 11.16
C LEU A 78 2.36 -16.26 10.00
N GLU A 79 1.33 -15.99 9.20
CA GLU A 79 0.92 -16.83 8.07
C GLU A 79 1.97 -16.85 6.95
N ASN A 80 2.68 -15.75 6.75
CA ASN A 80 3.75 -15.64 5.76
C ASN A 80 5.14 -15.99 6.31
N ASN A 81 5.21 -16.58 7.51
CA ASN A 81 6.44 -17.09 8.13
C ASN A 81 7.59 -16.08 8.18
N PHE A 82 7.30 -14.83 8.54
CA PHE A 82 8.34 -13.82 8.71
C PHE A 82 9.32 -14.22 9.80
N ALA A 83 10.60 -14.23 9.49
CA ALA A 83 11.68 -14.60 10.42
C ALA A 83 12.09 -13.37 11.23
N PHE A 84 11.46 -13.13 12.39
CA PHE A 84 11.80 -12.06 13.32
C PHE A 84 12.44 -12.63 14.62
N GLU A 85 13.14 -11.80 15.38
CA GLU A 85 13.68 -12.16 16.70
C GLU A 85 12.55 -12.21 17.74
N SER A 86 11.72 -11.18 17.77
CA SER A 86 10.58 -11.09 18.69
C SER A 86 9.45 -10.28 18.08
N LEU A 87 8.23 -10.56 18.53
CA LEU A 87 7.02 -9.83 18.15
C LEU A 87 6.27 -9.41 19.41
N THR A 88 6.01 -8.10 19.54
CA THR A 88 5.36 -7.49 20.69
C THR A 88 4.15 -6.67 20.22
N VAL A 89 3.04 -6.82 20.94
CA VAL A 89 1.83 -6.01 20.74
C VAL A 89 1.80 -4.89 21.76
N LEU A 90 1.57 -3.67 21.30
CA LEU A 90 1.48 -2.45 22.09
C LEU A 90 0.09 -1.82 21.89
N ASP A 91 -0.70 -1.69 22.98
CA ASP A 91 -2.02 -1.05 22.89
C ASP A 91 -2.35 -0.29 24.19
N MET A 92 -2.93 0.89 24.07
CA MET A 92 -3.39 1.67 25.21
C MET A 92 -4.51 0.95 25.97
N ASN A 93 -5.37 0.24 25.25
CA ASN A 93 -6.47 -0.51 25.85
C ASN A 93 -6.00 -1.90 26.30
N PRO A 94 -6.58 -2.46 27.37
CA PRO A 94 -6.29 -3.83 27.77
C PRO A 94 -6.55 -4.78 26.60
N THR A 95 -5.53 -5.52 26.24
CA THR A 95 -5.60 -6.45 25.11
C THR A 95 -4.90 -7.77 25.46
N SER A 96 -5.27 -8.84 24.76
CA SER A 96 -4.67 -10.15 24.93
C SER A 96 -4.48 -10.83 23.58
N VAL A 97 -3.42 -11.60 23.47
CA VAL A 97 -3.10 -12.41 22.29
C VAL A 97 -2.93 -13.85 22.77
N SER A 98 -3.66 -14.77 22.13
CA SER A 98 -3.59 -16.20 22.48
C SER A 98 -2.45 -16.95 21.81
N THR A 99 -1.76 -16.33 20.86
CA THR A 99 -0.63 -16.92 20.14
C THR A 99 0.59 -17.02 21.06
N PRO A 100 1.15 -18.23 21.29
CA PRO A 100 2.33 -18.41 22.12
C PRO A 100 3.54 -17.63 21.61
N GLY A 101 4.33 -17.06 22.52
CA GLY A 101 5.56 -16.34 22.20
C GLY A 101 5.35 -14.86 21.83
N ILE A 102 4.11 -14.38 21.77
CA ILE A 102 3.83 -12.95 21.58
C ILE A 102 3.75 -12.26 22.94
N VAL A 103 4.56 -11.21 23.09
CA VAL A 103 4.52 -10.34 24.27
C VAL A 103 3.47 -9.26 24.07
N VAL A 104 2.75 -8.89 25.14
CA VAL A 104 1.74 -7.82 25.09
C VAL A 104 2.05 -6.79 26.17
N HIS A 105 2.23 -5.54 25.76
CA HIS A 105 2.27 -4.39 26.67
C HIS A 105 1.01 -3.54 26.42
N SER A 106 0.20 -3.40 27.46
CA SER A 106 -1.04 -2.60 27.37
C SER A 106 -1.22 -1.70 28.57
N GLY A 107 -2.02 -0.64 28.40
CA GLY A 107 -2.27 0.38 29.42
C GLY A 107 -1.44 1.63 29.21
N GLN A 108 -1.29 2.46 30.24
CA GLN A 108 -0.72 3.82 30.12
C GLN A 108 0.73 3.84 29.62
N ASP A 109 1.51 2.81 29.96
CA ASP A 109 2.93 2.74 29.61
C ASP A 109 3.21 1.93 28.33
N TYR A 110 2.20 1.74 27.48
CA TYR A 110 2.31 0.92 26.26
C TYR A 110 3.34 1.45 25.23
N LEU A 111 3.72 2.71 25.31
CA LEU A 111 4.77 3.33 24.50
C LEU A 111 6.15 3.33 25.18
N ALA A 112 6.26 2.76 26.40
CA ALA A 112 7.56 2.61 27.02
C ALA A 112 8.45 1.70 26.17
N HIS A 113 9.73 2.04 26.08
CA HIS A 113 10.73 1.21 25.40
C HIS A 113 10.57 1.06 23.89
N LEU A 114 9.98 2.04 23.19
CA LEU A 114 9.87 2.04 21.73
C LEU A 114 11.23 1.97 21.02
N ASP A 115 12.30 2.43 21.69
CA ASP A 115 13.67 2.39 21.20
C ASP A 115 14.24 0.97 21.08
N GLU A 116 13.68 0.00 21.81
CA GLU A 116 14.08 -1.41 21.77
C GLU A 116 13.66 -2.14 20.49
N PHE A 117 12.70 -1.60 19.74
CA PHE A 117 12.19 -2.20 18.49
C PHE A 117 12.96 -1.70 17.27
N ASP A 118 13.15 -2.57 16.31
CA ASP A 118 13.73 -2.24 15.00
C ASP A 118 12.67 -1.78 14.00
N VAL A 119 11.45 -2.33 14.10
CA VAL A 119 10.31 -2.00 13.24
C VAL A 119 9.06 -1.87 14.09
N ILE A 120 8.28 -0.82 13.86
CA ILE A 120 7.02 -0.56 14.55
C ILE A 120 5.90 -0.49 13.51
N PHE A 121 5.11 -1.56 13.40
CA PHE A 121 3.87 -1.53 12.60
C PHE A 121 2.81 -0.71 13.33
N LYS A 122 2.61 0.52 12.88
CA LYS A 122 1.66 1.45 13.48
C LYS A 122 0.32 1.40 12.75
N SER A 123 -0.76 1.12 13.47
CA SER A 123 -2.12 1.27 12.95
C SER A 123 -2.44 2.74 12.67
N ALA A 124 -3.16 3.00 11.57
CA ALA A 124 -3.52 4.35 11.14
C ALA A 124 -4.32 5.13 12.22
N GLY A 125 -5.08 4.43 13.05
CA GLY A 125 -5.85 5.02 14.15
C GLY A 125 -5.05 5.42 15.40
N VAL A 126 -3.72 5.20 15.44
CA VAL A 126 -2.86 5.65 16.55
C VAL A 126 -2.23 6.99 16.20
N PRO A 127 -2.52 8.07 16.93
CA PRO A 127 -1.94 9.38 16.67
C PRO A 127 -0.45 9.42 17.01
N TYR A 128 0.29 10.30 16.34
CA TYR A 128 1.67 10.56 16.69
C TYR A 128 1.78 11.29 18.02
N SER A 129 2.55 10.70 18.92
CA SER A 129 3.03 11.35 20.15
C SER A 129 4.50 11.77 19.99
N PRO A 130 5.08 12.60 20.87
CA PRO A 130 6.50 12.94 20.83
C PRO A 130 7.41 11.72 20.86
N GLU A 131 7.03 10.67 21.61
CA GLU A 131 7.78 9.41 21.70
C GLU A 131 7.77 8.66 20.37
N LEU A 132 6.63 8.61 19.67
CA LEU A 132 6.52 8.00 18.36
C LEU A 132 7.25 8.80 17.28
N LEU A 133 7.20 10.12 17.33
CA LEU A 133 7.94 10.98 16.42
C LEU A 133 9.44 10.79 16.54
N ALA A 134 9.95 10.53 17.75
CA ALA A 134 11.37 10.21 17.99
C ALA A 134 11.81 8.88 17.35
N GLN A 135 10.87 7.98 17.02
CA GLN A 135 11.11 6.69 16.37
C GLN A 135 10.56 6.63 14.94
N LYS A 136 10.31 7.79 14.31
CA LYS A 136 9.62 7.87 13.01
C LYS A 136 10.24 6.99 11.93
N ASP A 137 11.56 6.89 11.89
CA ASP A 137 12.30 6.10 10.90
C ASP A 137 12.07 4.58 11.03
N LYS A 138 11.56 4.11 12.18
CA LYS A 138 11.23 2.71 12.44
C LYS A 138 9.76 2.39 12.16
N ILE A 139 8.93 3.42 11.95
CA ILE A 139 7.49 3.26 11.78
C ILE A 139 7.17 2.80 10.36
N LEU A 140 6.32 1.78 10.29
CA LEU A 140 5.76 1.23 9.06
C LEU A 140 4.26 1.04 9.24
N THR A 141 3.45 1.56 8.32
CA THR A 141 2.00 1.29 8.31
C THR A 141 1.68 0.16 7.33
N GLN A 142 0.51 -0.48 7.47
CA GLN A 142 0.08 -1.49 6.49
C GLN A 142 0.02 -0.94 5.07
N MET A 143 -0.46 0.30 4.90
CA MET A 143 -0.52 0.93 3.57
C MET A 143 0.86 1.25 3.01
N GLN A 144 1.83 1.66 3.85
CA GLN A 144 3.22 1.81 3.40
C GLN A 144 3.80 0.47 2.97
N PHE A 145 3.58 -0.60 3.75
CA PHE A 145 4.00 -1.94 3.39
C PHE A 145 3.38 -2.39 2.08
N PHE A 146 2.08 -2.20 1.90
CA PHE A 146 1.37 -2.51 0.67
C PHE A 146 1.98 -1.79 -0.54
N PHE A 147 2.12 -0.47 -0.52
CA PHE A 147 2.68 0.28 -1.66
C PHE A 147 4.16 -0.01 -1.92
N GLN A 148 4.93 -0.44 -0.93
CA GLN A 148 6.31 -0.87 -1.14
C GLN A 148 6.40 -2.20 -1.90
N ASN A 149 5.45 -3.09 -1.71
CA ASN A 149 5.50 -4.47 -2.18
C ASN A 149 4.57 -4.76 -3.37
N TYR A 150 3.43 -4.11 -3.46
CA TYR A 150 2.49 -4.26 -4.57
C TYR A 150 2.92 -3.39 -5.77
N LYS A 151 3.02 -4.01 -6.96
CA LYS A 151 3.49 -3.35 -8.19
C LYS A 151 2.41 -3.22 -9.27
N GLY A 152 1.19 -3.70 -9.00
CA GLY A 152 0.07 -3.58 -9.92
C GLY A 152 -0.56 -2.19 -9.91
N LYS A 153 -1.58 -2.01 -10.73
CA LYS A 153 -2.31 -0.74 -10.87
C LYS A 153 -3.19 -0.47 -9.67
N VAL A 154 -2.93 0.63 -8.96
CA VAL A 154 -3.74 1.09 -7.84
C VAL A 154 -4.52 2.35 -8.23
N ILE A 155 -5.83 2.33 -7.95
CA ILE A 155 -6.72 3.49 -8.02
C ILE A 155 -6.96 3.95 -6.59
N ALA A 156 -6.28 5.00 -6.15
CA ALA A 156 -6.40 5.52 -4.80
C ALA A 156 -7.42 6.67 -4.72
N ILE A 157 -8.31 6.64 -3.73
CA ILE A 157 -9.42 7.58 -3.62
C ILE A 157 -9.44 8.22 -2.24
N THR A 158 -9.42 9.55 -2.19
CA THR A 158 -9.58 10.32 -0.96
C THR A 158 -10.54 11.50 -1.12
N ALA A 159 -11.17 11.88 -0.04
CA ALA A 159 -12.03 13.07 0.10
C ALA A 159 -12.31 13.33 1.58
N SER A 160 -12.91 14.48 1.93
CA SER A 160 -13.43 14.67 3.29
C SER A 160 -14.68 13.82 3.55
N LYS A 161 -15.63 13.78 2.59
CA LYS A 161 -16.78 12.84 2.56
C LYS A 161 -16.94 12.20 1.19
N GLY A 162 -17.65 11.07 1.14
CA GLY A 162 -17.97 10.37 -0.10
C GLY A 162 -16.88 9.38 -0.57
N LYS A 163 -15.76 9.24 0.14
CA LYS A 163 -14.70 8.26 -0.18
C LYS A 163 -15.27 6.86 -0.41
N SER A 164 -15.97 6.32 0.59
CA SER A 164 -16.48 4.94 0.55
C SER A 164 -17.47 4.71 -0.59
N THR A 165 -18.34 5.71 -0.85
CA THR A 165 -19.28 5.66 -1.97
C THR A 165 -18.54 5.64 -3.31
N MET A 166 -17.55 6.53 -3.50
CA MET A 166 -16.74 6.56 -4.73
C MET A 166 -15.94 5.28 -4.90
N SER A 167 -15.28 4.79 -3.86
CA SER A 167 -14.47 3.58 -3.91
C SER A 167 -15.32 2.35 -4.22
N ALA A 168 -16.47 2.21 -3.56
CA ALA A 168 -17.39 1.10 -3.82
C ALA A 168 -17.97 1.16 -5.24
N LEU A 169 -18.31 2.37 -5.74
CA LEU A 169 -18.81 2.55 -7.09
C LEU A 169 -17.77 2.19 -8.14
N VAL A 170 -16.54 2.72 -8.02
CA VAL A 170 -15.43 2.41 -8.94
C VAL A 170 -15.13 0.90 -8.93
N TYR A 171 -15.06 0.30 -7.74
CA TYR A 171 -14.87 -1.14 -7.59
C TYR A 171 -15.98 -1.95 -8.31
N SER A 172 -17.26 -1.60 -8.09
CA SER A 172 -18.39 -2.30 -8.71
C SER A 172 -18.36 -2.16 -10.24
N MET A 173 -18.09 -0.96 -10.75
CA MET A 173 -18.00 -0.71 -12.19
C MET A 173 -16.89 -1.55 -12.84
N LEU A 174 -15.72 -1.62 -12.23
CA LEU A 174 -14.60 -2.43 -12.74
C LEU A 174 -14.96 -3.93 -12.71
N LYS A 175 -15.57 -4.37 -11.62
CA LYS A 175 -15.99 -5.76 -11.47
C LYS A 175 -17.07 -6.16 -12.48
N ASP A 176 -18.06 -5.29 -12.69
CA ASP A 176 -19.14 -5.51 -13.67
C ASP A 176 -18.58 -5.50 -15.12
N ALA A 177 -17.53 -4.72 -15.38
CA ALA A 177 -16.78 -4.74 -16.63
C ALA A 177 -15.90 -6.01 -16.79
N GLY A 178 -15.83 -6.86 -15.75
CA GLY A 178 -15.14 -8.15 -15.76
C GLY A 178 -13.65 -8.09 -15.44
N PHE A 179 -13.17 -6.98 -14.85
CA PHE A 179 -11.81 -6.90 -14.35
C PHE A 179 -11.64 -7.68 -13.03
N ASN A 180 -10.49 -8.33 -12.88
CA ASN A 180 -10.07 -8.90 -11.60
C ASN A 180 -9.63 -7.75 -10.70
N THR A 181 -10.46 -7.37 -9.74
CA THR A 181 -10.23 -6.19 -8.91
C THR A 181 -10.48 -6.46 -7.42
N LYS A 182 -9.79 -5.70 -6.57
CA LYS A 182 -9.94 -5.70 -5.11
C LYS A 182 -10.27 -4.31 -4.60
N LEU A 183 -11.00 -4.25 -3.48
CA LEU A 183 -11.28 -3.02 -2.75
C LEU A 183 -10.62 -3.11 -1.38
N VAL A 184 -9.77 -2.14 -1.03
CA VAL A 184 -8.94 -2.15 0.18
C VAL A 184 -8.86 -0.76 0.84
N GLY A 185 -8.24 -0.70 2.01
CA GLY A 185 -7.91 0.55 2.69
C GLY A 185 -8.85 0.85 3.86
N ASN A 186 -9.37 2.07 3.94
CA ASN A 186 -10.22 2.54 5.04
C ASN A 186 -11.65 1.96 5.03
N ILE A 187 -11.99 1.16 4.03
CA ILE A 187 -13.27 0.47 3.87
C ILE A 187 -13.05 -1.04 3.81
N GLY A 188 -13.97 -1.80 4.41
CA GLY A 188 -13.88 -3.26 4.43
C GLY A 188 -12.83 -3.77 5.41
N ASN A 189 -12.09 -4.79 4.98
CA ASN A 189 -11.03 -5.40 5.78
C ASN A 189 -9.68 -4.67 5.56
N PRO A 190 -8.73 -4.82 6.51
CA PRO A 190 -7.38 -4.34 6.36
C PRO A 190 -6.70 -4.85 5.09
N VAL A 191 -5.82 -4.03 4.50
CA VAL A 191 -5.20 -4.34 3.20
C VAL A 191 -4.43 -5.66 3.18
N LEU A 192 -3.78 -6.02 4.29
CA LEU A 192 -3.00 -7.27 4.37
C LEU A 192 -3.87 -8.54 4.47
N GLU A 193 -5.17 -8.42 4.75
CA GLU A 193 -6.13 -9.53 4.68
C GLU A 193 -6.70 -9.71 3.27
N GLU A 194 -6.80 -8.63 2.49
CA GLU A 194 -7.47 -8.64 1.20
C GLU A 194 -6.53 -8.89 0.02
N ILE A 195 -5.25 -8.52 0.16
CA ILE A 195 -4.27 -8.61 -0.93
C ILE A 195 -3.43 -9.88 -0.80
N ASP A 196 -3.55 -10.71 -1.81
CA ASP A 196 -2.56 -11.74 -2.10
C ASP A 196 -1.47 -11.12 -2.99
N PHE A 197 -0.27 -10.97 -2.46
CA PHE A 197 0.86 -10.33 -3.17
C PHE A 197 1.40 -11.19 -4.33
N ASP A 198 1.03 -12.46 -4.37
CA ASP A 198 1.40 -13.39 -5.45
C ASP A 198 0.36 -13.41 -6.59
N GLN A 199 -0.80 -12.77 -6.37
CA GLN A 199 -1.85 -12.68 -7.37
C GLN A 199 -1.76 -11.38 -8.15
N GLU A 200 -1.89 -11.45 -9.48
CA GLU A 200 -2.09 -10.27 -10.32
C GLU A 200 -3.57 -9.85 -10.30
N TYR A 201 -3.80 -8.58 -9.97
CA TYR A 201 -5.08 -7.91 -10.13
C TYR A 201 -4.97 -6.91 -11.26
N ASP A 202 -6.04 -6.79 -12.08
CA ASP A 202 -6.11 -5.73 -13.10
C ASP A 202 -6.06 -4.36 -12.44
N PHE A 203 -6.79 -4.22 -11.32
CA PHE A 203 -6.82 -3.01 -10.50
C PHE A 203 -7.02 -3.32 -9.01
N VAL A 204 -6.39 -2.51 -8.16
CA VAL A 204 -6.72 -2.44 -6.74
C VAL A 204 -7.29 -1.05 -6.45
N VAL A 205 -8.53 -0.98 -5.98
CA VAL A 205 -9.18 0.26 -5.55
C VAL A 205 -8.89 0.47 -4.06
N ALA A 206 -8.19 1.55 -3.72
CA ALA A 206 -7.77 1.84 -2.36
C ALA A 206 -8.46 3.09 -1.81
N GLU A 207 -9.33 2.92 -0.80
CA GLU A 207 -9.86 4.05 -0.05
C GLU A 207 -8.81 4.56 0.93
N MET A 208 -8.40 5.84 0.79
CA MET A 208 -7.34 6.44 1.61
C MET A 208 -7.89 7.49 2.57
N SER A 209 -7.71 7.29 3.87
CA SER A 209 -7.97 8.32 4.88
C SER A 209 -6.83 9.35 4.94
N SER A 210 -7.07 10.52 5.59
CA SER A 210 -5.99 11.47 5.85
C SER A 210 -4.94 10.92 6.80
N PHE A 211 -5.33 10.05 7.73
CA PHE A 211 -4.44 9.38 8.67
C PHE A 211 -3.45 8.43 7.97
N MET A 212 -3.92 7.69 6.96
CA MET A 212 -3.07 6.83 6.12
C MET A 212 -2.12 7.62 5.24
N LEU A 213 -2.57 8.79 4.76
CA LEU A 213 -1.82 9.64 3.84
C LEU A 213 -0.85 10.60 4.54
N GLU A 214 -0.89 10.72 5.88
CA GLU A 214 -0.06 11.68 6.62
C GLU A 214 1.43 11.53 6.33
N ASP A 215 1.91 10.29 6.25
CA ASP A 215 3.33 9.96 5.97
C ASP A 215 3.49 9.07 4.74
N LEU A 216 2.48 8.98 3.89
CA LEU A 216 2.48 8.12 2.72
C LEU A 216 2.31 8.94 1.44
N HIS A 217 3.27 8.83 0.54
CA HIS A 217 3.23 9.36 -0.83
C HIS A 217 3.09 8.18 -1.80
N PRO A 218 1.85 7.66 -2.01
CA PRO A 218 1.65 6.42 -2.72
C PRO A 218 1.98 6.56 -4.20
N HIS A 219 2.61 5.54 -4.79
CA HIS A 219 2.71 5.40 -6.23
C HIS A 219 1.41 4.78 -6.75
N THR A 220 0.64 5.52 -7.53
CA THR A 220 -0.67 5.10 -8.00
C THR A 220 -0.79 5.22 -9.52
N TYR A 221 -1.56 4.34 -10.13
CA TYR A 221 -1.97 4.48 -11.52
C TYR A 221 -2.96 5.64 -11.67
N ILE A 222 -3.97 5.67 -10.80
CA ILE A 222 -4.94 6.79 -10.73
C ILE A 222 -5.08 7.24 -9.28
N SER A 223 -5.02 8.55 -9.06
CA SER A 223 -5.45 9.18 -7.81
C SER A 223 -6.72 9.99 -8.02
N VAL A 224 -7.68 9.82 -7.11
CA VAL A 224 -8.95 10.56 -7.12
C VAL A 224 -9.06 11.41 -5.86
N LEU A 225 -9.15 12.71 -6.03
CA LEU A 225 -9.37 13.68 -4.96
C LEU A 225 -10.77 14.31 -5.08
N GLY A 226 -11.63 13.96 -4.14
CA GLY A 226 -12.98 14.49 -4.06
C GLY A 226 -13.06 15.82 -3.32
N HIS A 227 -14.26 16.13 -2.78
CA HIS A 227 -14.51 17.37 -2.06
C HIS A 227 -13.75 17.43 -0.73
N LEU A 228 -13.13 18.59 -0.45
CA LEU A 228 -12.40 18.88 0.77
C LEU A 228 -13.10 19.96 1.60
N PHE A 229 -13.20 19.71 2.90
CA PHE A 229 -13.58 20.66 3.93
C PHE A 229 -12.98 20.23 5.27
N PRO A 230 -12.80 21.15 6.22
CA PRO A 230 -12.13 20.88 7.49
C PRO A 230 -12.86 19.82 8.32
N VAL A 231 -12.15 18.75 8.66
CA VAL A 231 -12.55 17.72 9.63
C VAL A 231 -11.29 17.16 10.32
N HIS A 232 -11.45 16.46 11.43
CA HIS A 232 -10.33 15.82 12.17
C HIS A 232 -9.24 16.81 12.63
N MET A 233 -9.66 18.00 13.09
CA MET A 233 -8.73 19.03 13.57
C MET A 233 -8.06 18.65 14.89
N ASP A 234 -8.73 17.85 15.69
CA ASP A 234 -8.22 17.21 16.91
C ASP A 234 -7.03 16.27 16.65
N TRP A 235 -6.97 15.69 15.44
CA TRP A 235 -5.87 14.84 15.02
C TRP A 235 -4.75 15.62 14.34
N HIS A 236 -5.06 16.36 13.28
CA HIS A 236 -4.04 17.01 12.44
C HIS A 236 -3.51 18.33 13.02
N GLY A 237 -4.13 18.86 14.07
CA GLY A 237 -3.76 20.11 14.72
C GLY A 237 -4.02 21.37 13.88
N SER A 238 -4.07 21.28 12.55
CA SER A 238 -4.40 22.38 11.67
C SER A 238 -5.13 21.95 10.40
N ILE A 239 -5.86 22.89 9.78
CA ILE A 239 -6.53 22.68 8.49
C ILE A 239 -5.52 22.39 7.39
N ASP A 240 -4.41 23.11 7.39
CA ASP A 240 -3.35 22.95 6.38
C ASP A 240 -2.70 21.56 6.46
N ALA A 241 -2.38 21.07 7.65
CA ALA A 241 -1.85 19.74 7.84
C ALA A 241 -2.82 18.65 7.32
N TYR A 242 -4.12 18.82 7.61
CA TYR A 242 -5.15 17.92 7.10
C TYR A 242 -5.22 17.90 5.58
N TYR A 243 -5.19 19.06 4.92
CA TYR A 243 -5.21 19.14 3.47
C TYR A 243 -3.93 18.63 2.85
N GLN A 244 -2.76 18.94 3.41
CA GLN A 244 -1.48 18.43 2.95
C GLN A 244 -1.43 16.91 3.01
N ALA A 245 -1.89 16.30 4.11
CA ALA A 245 -1.99 14.85 4.20
C ALA A 245 -2.78 14.26 3.01
N LYS A 246 -3.92 14.88 2.62
CA LYS A 246 -4.69 14.40 1.48
C LYS A 246 -4.04 14.67 0.13
N PHE A 247 -3.31 15.77 -0.02
CA PHE A 247 -2.60 16.10 -1.25
C PHE A 247 -1.41 15.15 -1.53
N ASN A 248 -0.93 14.43 -0.52
CA ASN A 248 0.11 13.43 -0.70
C ASN A 248 -0.28 12.34 -1.71
N ILE A 249 -1.58 12.08 -1.90
CA ILE A 249 -2.08 11.12 -2.90
C ILE A 249 -1.75 11.52 -4.34
N LEU A 250 -1.55 12.82 -4.60
CA LEU A 250 -1.36 13.38 -5.94
C LEU A 250 0.10 13.35 -6.41
N GLN A 251 1.05 13.17 -5.50
CA GLN A 251 2.47 13.45 -5.78
C GLN A 251 3.09 12.48 -6.78
N ASN A 252 2.75 11.20 -6.68
CA ASN A 252 3.37 10.13 -7.48
C ASN A 252 2.34 9.36 -8.31
N ALA A 253 1.23 9.99 -8.66
CA ALA A 253 0.20 9.39 -9.49
C ALA A 253 0.51 9.58 -10.99
N GLU A 254 0.25 8.54 -11.78
CA GLU A 254 0.33 8.66 -13.24
C GLU A 254 -0.78 9.56 -13.79
N HIS A 255 -1.98 9.47 -13.19
CA HIS A 255 -3.15 10.30 -13.53
C HIS A 255 -3.84 10.80 -12.26
N ASN A 256 -4.11 12.10 -12.20
CA ASN A 256 -4.79 12.76 -11.10
C ASN A 256 -6.20 13.21 -11.52
N PHE A 257 -7.24 12.61 -10.96
CA PHE A 257 -8.63 13.06 -11.12
C PHE A 257 -9.07 13.88 -9.91
N ILE A 258 -9.32 15.16 -10.11
CA ILE A 258 -9.64 16.07 -9.03
C ILE A 258 -11.02 16.72 -9.28
N LEU A 259 -11.86 16.76 -8.23
CA LEU A 259 -13.10 17.50 -8.30
C LEU A 259 -12.82 18.98 -8.71
N ALA A 260 -13.46 19.47 -9.75
CA ALA A 260 -13.17 20.78 -10.35
C ALA A 260 -13.15 21.93 -9.31
N LYS A 261 -14.12 21.94 -8.42
CA LYS A 261 -14.17 22.90 -7.29
C LYS A 261 -12.94 22.80 -6.38
N THR A 262 -12.52 21.58 -6.04
CA THR A 262 -11.33 21.36 -5.20
C THR A 262 -10.05 21.78 -5.92
N ALA A 263 -9.92 21.46 -7.22
CA ALA A 263 -8.78 21.88 -8.01
C ALA A 263 -8.62 23.41 -8.04
N GLN A 264 -9.74 24.12 -8.19
CA GLN A 264 -9.79 25.59 -8.20
C GLN A 264 -9.50 26.19 -6.83
N ASP A 265 -10.15 25.70 -5.77
CA ASP A 265 -10.02 26.27 -4.41
C ASP A 265 -8.59 26.21 -3.87
N PHE A 266 -7.77 25.28 -4.34
CA PHE A 266 -6.40 25.05 -3.87
C PHE A 266 -5.30 25.26 -4.93
N ASP A 267 -5.63 25.74 -6.12
CA ASP A 267 -4.71 25.95 -7.25
C ASP A 267 -3.87 24.69 -7.57
N LEU A 268 -4.50 23.50 -7.50
CA LEU A 268 -3.78 22.23 -7.61
C LEU A 268 -3.21 22.00 -9.02
N SER A 269 -3.85 22.53 -10.04
CA SER A 269 -3.37 22.41 -11.43
C SER A 269 -2.03 23.08 -11.70
N GLN A 270 -1.58 23.97 -10.82
CA GLN A 270 -0.25 24.60 -10.89
C GLN A 270 0.82 23.81 -10.12
N LYS A 271 0.38 22.96 -9.19
CA LYS A 271 1.28 22.26 -8.24
C LYS A 271 1.56 20.82 -8.64
N TYR A 272 0.64 20.19 -9.37
CA TYR A 272 0.72 18.77 -9.71
C TYR A 272 0.57 18.56 -11.22
N HIS A 273 1.05 17.42 -11.70
CA HIS A 273 1.03 17.07 -13.12
C HIS A 273 -0.10 16.09 -13.43
N ASN A 274 -0.43 15.94 -14.73
CA ASN A 274 -1.41 14.98 -15.25
C ASN A 274 -2.78 15.11 -14.54
N ILE A 275 -3.28 16.35 -14.42
CA ILE A 275 -4.53 16.65 -13.74
C ILE A 275 -5.69 16.63 -14.75
N HIS A 276 -6.72 15.87 -14.38
CA HIS A 276 -8.03 15.85 -15.02
C HIS A 276 -9.07 16.31 -14.01
N THR A 277 -9.90 17.26 -14.40
CA THR A 277 -10.96 17.73 -13.51
C THR A 277 -12.31 17.09 -13.85
N TYR A 278 -13.08 16.75 -12.81
CA TYR A 278 -14.41 16.18 -12.95
C TYR A 278 -15.46 16.95 -12.12
N GLY A 279 -16.75 16.69 -12.39
CA GLY A 279 -17.87 17.35 -11.73
C GLY A 279 -18.41 18.53 -12.52
N ILE A 280 -19.30 19.31 -11.91
CA ILE A 280 -19.85 20.53 -12.51
C ILE A 280 -18.68 21.49 -12.78
N ASP A 281 -18.58 22.02 -13.98
CA ASP A 281 -17.48 22.86 -14.48
C ASP A 281 -16.12 22.11 -14.70
N GLY A 282 -16.07 20.80 -14.49
CA GLY A 282 -14.91 19.99 -14.84
C GLY A 282 -14.83 19.65 -16.34
N GLU A 283 -13.67 19.19 -16.80
CA GLU A 283 -13.46 18.74 -18.19
C GLU A 283 -14.47 17.67 -18.60
N THR A 284 -14.78 16.76 -17.67
CA THR A 284 -15.71 15.65 -17.91
C THR A 284 -17.17 16.08 -18.04
N SER A 285 -17.55 17.26 -17.51
CA SER A 285 -18.91 17.78 -17.62
C SER A 285 -19.18 18.49 -18.96
N ARG A 286 -18.14 18.97 -19.61
CA ARG A 286 -18.24 19.73 -20.89
C ARG A 286 -18.27 18.84 -22.11
N ASN A 287 -17.76 17.64 -22.04
CA ASN A 287 -17.63 16.69 -23.13
C ASN A 287 -18.14 15.31 -22.73
N HIS A 288 -19.43 15.04 -22.88
CA HIS A 288 -20.00 13.71 -22.59
C HIS A 288 -19.28 12.55 -23.32
N GLY A 289 -18.61 12.82 -24.45
CA GLY A 289 -17.78 11.84 -25.16
C GLY A 289 -16.35 11.70 -24.65
N TYR A 290 -15.82 12.71 -23.96
CA TYR A 290 -14.42 12.72 -23.52
C TYR A 290 -14.17 11.77 -22.36
N PHE A 291 -15.12 11.67 -21.44
CA PHE A 291 -15.01 10.72 -20.30
C PHE A 291 -14.94 9.27 -20.78
N ILE A 292 -15.75 8.90 -21.77
CA ILE A 292 -15.76 7.54 -22.35
C ILE A 292 -14.47 7.29 -23.15
N HIS A 293 -14.00 8.27 -23.91
CA HIS A 293 -12.79 8.14 -24.74
C HIS A 293 -11.53 8.02 -23.89
N ASN A 294 -11.39 8.83 -22.87
CA ASN A 294 -10.23 8.75 -21.97
C ASN A 294 -10.26 7.55 -21.04
N LEU A 295 -11.43 7.06 -20.66
CA LEU A 295 -11.54 5.78 -19.96
C LEU A 295 -11.08 4.62 -20.83
N GLN A 296 -11.30 4.65 -22.14
CA GLN A 296 -10.79 3.62 -23.05
C GLN A 296 -9.27 3.67 -23.20
N GLU A 297 -8.64 4.86 -23.15
CA GLU A 297 -7.19 5.01 -23.13
C GLU A 297 -6.58 4.54 -21.79
N LEU A 298 -7.23 4.86 -20.67
CA LEU A 298 -6.81 4.47 -19.33
C LEU A 298 -7.08 2.99 -19.02
N PHE A 299 -8.12 2.42 -19.63
CA PHE A 299 -8.53 1.02 -19.48
C PHE A 299 -8.59 0.34 -20.84
N PRO A 300 -7.45 0.13 -21.51
CA PRO A 300 -7.43 -0.51 -22.82
C PRO A 300 -7.97 -1.93 -22.69
N THR A 301 -9.15 -2.13 -23.21
CA THR A 301 -9.77 -3.45 -23.34
C THR A 301 -9.90 -3.73 -24.82
N GLU A 302 -9.26 -4.77 -25.31
CA GLU A 302 -9.24 -5.09 -26.74
C GLU A 302 -10.63 -5.36 -27.33
N ASP A 303 -11.71 -5.52 -26.53
CA ASP A 303 -13.07 -5.76 -27.03
C ASP A 303 -14.21 -5.46 -26.03
N ARG A 304 -13.99 -4.62 -25.01
CA ARG A 304 -15.04 -4.34 -24.03
C ARG A 304 -15.50 -2.88 -24.10
N ILE A 305 -16.69 -2.70 -24.65
CA ILE A 305 -17.42 -1.43 -24.52
C ILE A 305 -17.94 -1.37 -23.09
N LEU A 306 -17.47 -0.38 -22.31
CA LEU A 306 -18.11 -0.04 -21.04
C LEU A 306 -19.53 0.43 -21.32
N PRO A 307 -20.56 -0.06 -20.59
CA PRO A 307 -21.94 0.30 -20.82
C PRO A 307 -22.25 1.77 -20.58
#